data_3e1fe500d6e44ad346169f37df0e2d22
#
_entry.id   3e1fe500d6e44ad346169f37df0e2d22
#
_cell.length_a   1.000
_cell.length_b   1.000
_cell.length_c   1.000
_cell.angle_alpha   90.00
_cell.angle_beta   90.00
_cell.angle_gamma   90.00
#
_symmetry.space_group_name_H-M   'P 1'
#
loop_
_entity.id
_entity.type
_entity.pdbx_description
1 polymer ?
#
loop_
_entity_poly.entity_id
_entity_poly.type
_entity_poly.pdbx_seq_one_letter_code
_entity_poly.pdbx_strand_id
1 'polypeptide(L)'
;MDTPILDFVRQYADSDMVRFHMPGHKGLPFLGCEKWDITEVSGADALYEAEGIIAQSEENAAVLFGTQKTFFVTEGSSQAIRAMVHLAAQGKEKPWFLAARNAHKAFVTAAALVDFDVEWFSGQMAIQGKW
;
A
#
# COMPACT_ATOMS: atom_id res chain seq x y z
N MET A 1 -14.96 5.93 -13.80
CA MET A 1 -14.44 5.92 -12.43
C MET A 1 -13.44 7.06 -12.33
N ASP A 2 -13.62 7.93 -11.38
CA ASP A 2 -12.76 9.10 -11.21
C ASP A 2 -11.40 8.70 -10.66
N THR A 3 -10.38 9.48 -10.93
CA THR A 3 -9.00 9.26 -10.49
C THR A 3 -8.52 10.42 -9.61
N PRO A 4 -9.07 10.58 -8.37
CA PRO A 4 -8.93 11.82 -7.59
C PRO A 4 -7.48 12.24 -7.36
N ILE A 5 -6.59 11.31 -7.04
CA ILE A 5 -5.16 11.61 -6.86
C ILE A 5 -4.55 12.09 -8.18
N LEU A 6 -4.77 11.38 -9.27
CA LEU A 6 -4.18 11.72 -10.57
C LEU A 6 -4.72 13.06 -11.08
N ASP A 7 -6.01 13.29 -10.92
CA ASP A 7 -6.67 14.52 -11.37
C ASP A 7 -6.15 15.73 -10.58
N PHE A 8 -6.01 15.59 -9.24
CA PHE A 8 -5.41 16.62 -8.40
C PHE A 8 -3.96 16.91 -8.81
N VAL A 9 -3.12 15.88 -8.95
CA VAL A 9 -1.71 16.04 -9.28
C VAL A 9 -1.53 16.72 -10.64
N ARG A 10 -2.35 16.38 -11.62
CA ARG A 10 -2.34 17.05 -12.94
C ARG A 10 -2.72 18.51 -12.82
N GLN A 11 -3.84 18.81 -12.13
CA GLN A 11 -4.26 20.18 -11.91
C GLN A 11 -3.22 21.01 -11.17
N TYR A 12 -2.59 20.44 -10.14
CA TYR A 12 -1.51 21.08 -9.42
C TYR A 12 -0.28 21.32 -10.30
N ALA A 13 0.10 20.32 -11.12
CA ALA A 13 1.25 20.40 -12.02
C ALA A 13 1.08 21.51 -13.09
N ASP A 14 -0.15 21.75 -13.53
CA ASP A 14 -0.50 22.74 -14.56
C ASP A 14 -0.87 24.11 -13.94
N SER A 15 -0.84 24.24 -12.63
CA SER A 15 -1.10 25.52 -11.93
C SER A 15 0.15 26.40 -11.87
N ASP A 16 -0.09 27.72 -11.78
CA ASP A 16 0.97 28.73 -11.57
C ASP A 16 1.42 28.83 -10.10
N MET A 17 1.14 27.84 -9.26
CA MET A 17 1.47 27.86 -7.85
C MET A 17 2.98 27.81 -7.61
N VAL A 18 3.48 28.75 -6.83
CA VAL A 18 4.90 28.77 -6.43
C VAL A 18 5.16 27.66 -5.40
N ARG A 19 6.09 26.77 -5.70
CA ARG A 19 6.38 25.57 -4.89
C ARG A 19 7.49 25.85 -3.87
N PHE A 20 7.11 26.21 -2.65
CA PHE A 20 8.05 26.35 -1.52
C PHE A 20 8.20 25.11 -0.65
N HIS A 21 7.44 24.06 -0.99
CA HIS A 21 7.47 22.76 -0.29
C HIS A 21 8.60 21.85 -0.81
N MET A 22 8.88 20.76 -0.10
CA MET A 22 9.66 19.65 -0.62
C MET A 22 8.83 18.87 -1.66
N PRO A 23 9.44 18.20 -2.62
CA PRO A 23 10.89 18.10 -2.86
C PRO A 23 11.53 19.37 -3.44
N GLY A 24 12.86 19.46 -3.25
CA GLY A 24 13.63 20.68 -3.54
C GLY A 24 13.77 21.09 -5.01
N HIS A 25 13.44 20.19 -5.98
CA HIS A 25 13.47 20.48 -7.41
C HIS A 25 12.42 21.51 -7.88
N LYS A 26 11.40 21.82 -7.02
CA LYS A 26 10.36 22.83 -7.29
C LYS A 26 9.57 22.61 -8.60
N GLY A 27 9.50 21.38 -9.07
CA GLY A 27 8.87 21.03 -10.34
C GLY A 27 9.71 21.36 -11.58
N LEU A 28 10.96 21.81 -11.42
CA LEU A 28 11.87 22.06 -12.54
C LEU A 28 12.25 20.73 -13.22
N PRO A 29 12.10 20.61 -14.53
CA PRO A 29 12.27 19.33 -15.22
C PRO A 29 13.73 18.95 -15.30
N PHE A 30 14.07 17.76 -14.78
CA PHE A 30 15.36 17.09 -14.97
C PHE A 30 15.17 15.70 -15.57
N LEU A 31 14.28 14.89 -14.98
CA LEU A 31 13.86 13.58 -15.49
C LEU A 31 12.52 13.63 -16.21
N GLY A 32 11.76 14.73 -16.06
CA GLY A 32 10.47 14.96 -16.70
C GLY A 32 9.26 14.66 -15.84
N CYS A 33 9.43 14.05 -14.68
CA CYS A 33 8.33 13.73 -13.76
C CYS A 33 8.21 14.69 -12.56
N GLU A 34 9.15 15.61 -12.38
CA GLU A 34 9.24 16.47 -11.19
C GLU A 34 8.02 17.37 -10.98
N LYS A 35 7.34 17.75 -12.06
CA LYS A 35 6.13 18.56 -11.94
C LYS A 35 4.98 17.82 -11.24
N TRP A 36 5.01 16.47 -11.24
CA TRP A 36 4.03 15.61 -10.60
C TRP A 36 4.47 15.11 -9.23
N ASP A 37 5.70 15.37 -8.85
CA ASP A 37 6.25 15.01 -7.54
C ASP A 37 5.92 16.13 -6.54
N ILE A 38 4.98 15.83 -5.65
CA ILE A 38 4.43 16.75 -4.65
C ILE A 38 4.47 16.10 -3.26
N THR A 39 4.18 16.87 -2.23
CA THR A 39 4.00 16.40 -0.86
C THR A 39 2.57 16.68 -0.38
N GLU A 40 2.33 16.65 0.93
CA GLU A 40 1.04 16.97 1.57
C GLU A 40 0.73 18.48 1.48
N VAL A 41 0.58 18.99 0.27
CA VAL A 41 0.11 20.35 0.03
C VAL A 41 -1.41 20.43 0.25
N SER A 42 -1.95 21.63 0.44
CA SER A 42 -3.39 21.81 0.63
C SER A 42 -4.20 21.12 -0.48
N GLY A 43 -5.05 20.17 -0.09
CA GLY A 43 -5.87 19.36 -0.98
C GLY A 43 -5.22 18.06 -1.48
N ALA A 44 -3.93 17.83 -1.22
CA ALA A 44 -3.24 16.59 -1.62
C ALA A 44 -3.55 15.40 -0.71
N ASP A 45 -4.10 15.65 0.49
CA ASP A 45 -4.32 14.64 1.50
C ASP A 45 -3.01 14.07 2.10
N ALA A 46 -3.11 13.19 3.10
CA ALA A 46 -1.97 12.51 3.72
C ALA A 46 -2.27 11.00 3.83
N LEU A 47 -1.32 10.16 3.41
CA LEU A 47 -1.57 8.72 3.24
C LEU A 47 -2.03 8.01 4.53
N TYR A 48 -1.46 8.37 5.68
CA TYR A 48 -1.78 7.72 6.96
C TYR A 48 -2.99 8.32 7.68
N GLU A 49 -3.49 9.44 7.19
CA GLU A 49 -4.64 10.17 7.73
C GLU A 49 -5.60 10.54 6.58
N ALA A 50 -5.80 9.60 5.66
CA ALA A 50 -6.53 9.82 4.43
C ALA A 50 -8.01 10.19 4.70
N GLU A 51 -8.38 11.42 4.36
CA GLU A 51 -9.74 11.97 4.50
C GLU A 51 -10.27 12.60 3.20
N GLY A 52 -9.39 12.82 2.22
CA GLY A 52 -9.66 13.52 0.97
C GLY A 52 -9.51 12.64 -0.27
N ILE A 53 -8.65 13.07 -1.19
CA ILE A 53 -8.46 12.41 -2.51
C ILE A 53 -7.85 11.01 -2.40
N ILE A 54 -7.05 10.74 -1.37
CA ILE A 54 -6.50 9.41 -1.12
C ILE A 54 -7.62 8.49 -0.66
N ALA A 55 -8.43 8.90 0.34
CA ALA A 55 -9.58 8.13 0.80
C ALA A 55 -10.56 7.82 -0.35
N GLN A 56 -10.90 8.80 -1.18
CA GLN A 56 -11.75 8.60 -2.34
C GLN A 56 -11.15 7.61 -3.35
N SER A 57 -9.82 7.67 -3.56
CA SER A 57 -9.14 6.73 -4.45
C SER A 57 -9.11 5.31 -3.89
N GLU A 58 -8.96 5.15 -2.57
CA GLU A 58 -9.06 3.87 -1.87
C GLU A 58 -10.48 3.29 -1.95
N GLU A 59 -11.52 4.11 -1.81
CA GLU A 59 -12.93 3.72 -2.02
C GLU A 59 -13.17 3.27 -3.45
N ASN A 60 -12.68 4.01 -4.45
CA ASN A 60 -12.76 3.62 -5.85
C ASN A 60 -12.07 2.28 -6.12
N ALA A 61 -10.90 2.05 -5.52
CA ALA A 61 -10.20 0.77 -5.61
C ALA A 61 -11.00 -0.35 -4.94
N ALA A 62 -11.61 -0.10 -3.78
CA ALA A 62 -12.45 -1.07 -3.10
C ALA A 62 -13.64 -1.51 -3.97
N VAL A 63 -14.31 -0.57 -4.62
CA VAL A 63 -15.38 -0.87 -5.59
C VAL A 63 -14.88 -1.67 -6.77
N LEU A 64 -13.72 -1.29 -7.34
CA LEU A 64 -13.13 -1.98 -8.50
C LEU A 64 -12.77 -3.43 -8.20
N PHE A 65 -12.21 -3.70 -7.02
CA PHE A 65 -11.78 -5.04 -6.60
C PHE A 65 -12.85 -5.83 -5.84
N GLY A 66 -14.01 -5.25 -5.57
CA GLY A 66 -15.11 -5.89 -4.83
C GLY A 66 -14.76 -6.16 -3.37
N THR A 67 -13.95 -5.34 -2.74
CA THR A 67 -13.53 -5.45 -1.34
C THR A 67 -14.31 -4.47 -0.45
N GLN A 68 -14.37 -4.73 0.86
CA GLN A 68 -14.99 -3.79 1.80
C GLN A 68 -14.17 -2.51 1.96
N LYS A 69 -12.84 -2.64 1.96
CA LYS A 69 -11.87 -1.54 2.03
C LYS A 69 -10.61 -1.92 1.25
N THR A 70 -9.95 -0.91 0.73
CA THR A 70 -8.62 -1.03 0.13
C THR A 70 -7.75 0.07 0.73
N PHE A 71 -6.50 -0.24 1.01
CA PHE A 71 -5.52 0.71 1.52
C PHE A 71 -4.30 0.74 0.60
N PHE A 72 -3.84 1.93 0.27
CA PHE A 72 -2.60 2.09 -0.48
C PHE A 72 -1.39 1.94 0.44
N VAL A 73 -0.36 1.29 -0.08
CA VAL A 73 0.92 1.11 0.62
C VAL A 73 2.06 1.57 -0.28
N THR A 74 3.05 2.23 0.28
CA THR A 74 4.18 2.81 -0.46
C THR A 74 5.41 1.91 -0.51
N GLU A 75 5.53 0.92 0.39
CA GLU A 75 6.63 -0.04 0.44
C GLU A 75 6.33 -1.36 -0.30
N GLY A 76 5.37 -1.31 -1.23
CA GLY A 76 5.00 -2.44 -2.08
C GLY A 76 4.35 -3.60 -1.32
N SER A 77 4.26 -4.76 -1.99
CA SER A 77 3.62 -5.97 -1.45
C SER A 77 4.25 -6.47 -0.14
N SER A 78 5.52 -6.16 0.12
CA SER A 78 6.16 -6.54 1.38
C SER A 78 5.53 -5.87 2.59
N GLN A 79 5.16 -4.60 2.49
CA GLN A 79 4.43 -3.88 3.53
C GLN A 79 3.03 -4.46 3.70
N ALA A 80 2.32 -4.70 2.60
CA ALA A 80 0.98 -5.27 2.62
C ALA A 80 0.96 -6.66 3.30
N ILE A 81 1.93 -7.53 2.97
CA ILE A 81 2.06 -8.86 3.60
C ILE A 81 2.30 -8.74 5.11
N ARG A 82 3.21 -7.86 5.54
CA ARG A 82 3.47 -7.63 6.96
C ARG A 82 2.24 -7.11 7.70
N ALA A 83 1.51 -6.16 7.10
CA ALA A 83 0.27 -5.64 7.67
C ALA A 83 -0.82 -6.71 7.81
N MET A 84 -1.05 -7.52 6.76
CA MET A 84 -2.01 -8.63 6.80
C MET A 84 -1.68 -9.64 7.90
N VAL A 85 -0.41 -10.03 8.02
CA VAL A 85 0.03 -10.99 9.05
C VAL A 85 -0.16 -10.41 10.45
N HIS A 86 0.21 -9.12 10.64
CA HIS A 86 0.00 -8.43 11.91
C HIS A 86 -1.48 -8.40 12.31
N LEU A 87 -2.36 -8.02 11.39
CA LEU A 87 -3.81 -8.01 11.63
C LEU A 87 -4.36 -9.41 11.97
N ALA A 88 -3.88 -10.45 11.27
CA ALA A 88 -4.30 -11.82 11.52
C ALA A 88 -3.80 -12.37 12.87
N ALA A 89 -2.66 -11.88 13.36
CA ALA A 89 -2.09 -12.24 14.66
C ALA A 89 -2.69 -11.47 15.84
N GLN A 90 -3.31 -10.33 15.57
CA GLN A 90 -3.78 -9.38 16.58
C GLN A 90 -4.75 -10.03 17.58
N GLY A 91 -4.54 -9.78 18.88
CA GLY A 91 -5.36 -10.32 19.97
C GLY A 91 -5.12 -11.79 20.32
N LYS A 92 -4.09 -12.42 19.76
CA LYS A 92 -3.69 -13.80 20.06
C LYS A 92 -2.40 -13.82 20.88
N GLU A 93 -2.35 -14.60 21.96
CA GLU A 93 -1.16 -14.72 22.79
C GLU A 93 -0.03 -15.46 22.09
N LYS A 94 -0.36 -16.51 21.33
CA LYS A 94 0.60 -17.31 20.55
C LYS A 94 0.02 -17.58 19.16
N PRO A 95 0.11 -16.62 18.25
CA PRO A 95 -0.37 -16.83 16.90
C PRO A 95 0.52 -17.86 16.17
N TRP A 96 -0.09 -18.72 15.37
CA TRP A 96 0.62 -19.60 14.48
C TRP A 96 -0.01 -19.59 13.09
N PHE A 97 0.81 -19.81 12.08
CA PHE A 97 0.39 -19.77 10.68
C PHE A 97 0.84 -21.03 9.95
N LEU A 98 -0.04 -21.56 9.13
CA LEU A 98 0.28 -22.60 8.18
C LEU A 98 0.70 -21.95 6.86
N ALA A 99 1.91 -22.22 6.37
CA ALA A 99 2.43 -21.60 5.17
C ALA A 99 3.14 -22.60 4.24
N ALA A 100 3.04 -22.35 2.94
CA ALA A 100 3.81 -23.09 1.96
C ALA A 100 5.28 -22.64 1.96
N ARG A 101 6.20 -23.56 1.69
CA ARG A 101 7.64 -23.26 1.71
C ARG A 101 8.11 -22.27 0.65
N ASN A 102 7.27 -21.98 -0.33
CA ASN A 102 7.49 -20.94 -1.34
C ASN A 102 6.89 -19.57 -0.94
N ALA A 103 6.51 -19.38 0.33
CA ALA A 103 6.00 -18.10 0.80
C ALA A 103 7.03 -16.98 0.57
N HIS A 104 6.54 -15.79 0.27
CA HIS A 104 7.37 -14.62 0.02
C HIS A 104 8.22 -14.27 1.26
N LYS A 105 9.45 -13.79 1.05
CA LYS A 105 10.37 -13.40 2.13
C LYS A 105 9.74 -12.45 3.17
N ALA A 106 8.84 -11.56 2.75
CA ALA A 106 8.14 -10.66 3.67
C ALA A 106 7.31 -11.38 4.72
N PHE A 107 6.76 -12.58 4.42
CA PHE A 107 6.07 -13.42 5.39
C PHE A 107 7.04 -13.94 6.45
N VAL A 108 8.22 -14.43 6.03
CA VAL A 108 9.25 -14.92 6.94
C VAL A 108 9.77 -13.81 7.87
N THR A 109 10.00 -12.61 7.32
CA THR A 109 10.40 -11.45 8.13
C THR A 109 9.30 -10.95 9.05
N ALA A 110 8.02 -11.11 8.65
CA ALA A 110 6.88 -10.80 9.51
C ALA A 110 6.82 -11.73 10.73
N ALA A 111 7.22 -13.00 10.59
CA ALA A 111 7.29 -13.93 11.74
C ALA A 111 8.22 -13.39 12.84
N ALA A 112 9.37 -12.83 12.47
CA ALA A 112 10.29 -12.21 13.41
C ALA A 112 9.78 -10.90 14.03
N LEU A 113 8.95 -10.14 13.28
CA LEU A 113 8.41 -8.85 13.75
C LEU A 113 7.20 -9.01 14.68
N VAL A 114 6.38 -10.01 14.43
CA VAL A 114 5.08 -10.22 15.11
C VAL A 114 5.19 -11.35 16.16
N ASP A 115 6.29 -12.10 16.14
CA ASP A 115 6.56 -13.23 17.05
C ASP A 115 5.48 -14.31 16.98
N PHE A 116 5.39 -14.98 15.81
CA PHE A 116 4.49 -16.10 15.61
C PHE A 116 5.21 -17.35 15.12
N ASP A 117 4.64 -18.50 15.42
CA ASP A 117 5.13 -19.78 14.93
C ASP A 117 4.64 -20.09 13.51
N VAL A 118 5.48 -20.75 12.72
CA VAL A 118 5.14 -21.15 11.35
C VAL A 118 5.23 -22.66 11.20
N GLU A 119 4.15 -23.28 10.81
CA GLU A 119 4.12 -24.66 10.33
C GLU A 119 4.20 -24.65 8.79
N TRP A 120 5.17 -25.43 8.28
CA TRP A 120 5.46 -25.45 6.84
C TRP A 120 4.92 -26.69 6.18
N PHE A 121 4.15 -26.54 5.11
CA PHE A 121 3.80 -27.67 4.25
C PHE A 121 4.54 -27.60 2.91
N SER A 122 4.88 -28.76 2.36
CA SER A 122 5.47 -28.85 1.02
C SER A 122 4.39 -28.74 -0.04
N GLY A 123 4.63 -27.96 -1.10
CA GLY A 123 3.67 -27.64 -2.16
C GLY A 123 3.10 -28.83 -2.95
N GLN A 124 3.55 -30.06 -2.72
CA GLN A 124 2.98 -31.25 -3.35
C GLN A 124 1.53 -31.56 -2.89
N MET A 125 1.11 -31.08 -1.72
CA MET A 125 -0.27 -31.27 -1.26
C MET A 125 -1.28 -30.33 -1.95
N ALA A 126 -0.83 -29.21 -2.48
CA ALA A 126 -1.70 -28.23 -3.14
C ALA A 126 -2.17 -28.65 -4.55
N ILE A 127 -1.49 -29.61 -5.19
CA ILE A 127 -1.78 -30.04 -6.57
C ILE A 127 -2.86 -31.13 -6.62
N GLN A 128 -3.19 -31.78 -5.51
CA GLN A 128 -4.20 -32.85 -5.46
C GLN A 128 -5.60 -32.39 -5.01
N GLY A 129 -5.75 -31.16 -4.57
CA GLY A 129 -7.04 -30.58 -4.24
C GLY A 129 -7.72 -30.03 -5.50
N LYS A 130 -8.79 -30.68 -5.98
CA LYS A 130 -9.72 -30.07 -6.94
C LYS A 130 -10.32 -28.84 -6.29
N TRP A 131 -10.12 -27.66 -6.90
CA TRP A 131 -10.83 -26.43 -6.61
C TRP A 131 -12.26 -26.48 -7.14
#